data_228aab71d6825e5a6c9190313adb2b53
#
_entry.id   228aab71d6825e5a6c9190313adb2b53
#
_cell.length_a   1.000
_cell.length_b   1.000
_cell.length_c   1.000
_cell.angle_alpha   90.00
_cell.angle_beta   90.00
_cell.angle_gamma   90.00
#
_symmetry.space_group_name_H-M   'P 1'
#
loop_
_entity.id
_entity.type
_entity.pdbx_description
1 polymer ?
#
loop_
_entity_poly.entity_id
_entity_poly.type
_entity_poly.pdbx_seq_one_letter_code
_entity_poly.pdbx_strand_id
1 'polypeptide(L)'
;PDTHTPAIDTDGCLNYALAKMSVRYHLPVSGVDLLSDSYTYYTTFTNQILSGSGTKMDQVADAYSAYLTREETVWLSGSTEERMEQAYTICAENSSNAGWCCILQMTTASGSDHYVLADYADTTQKRLYLLDSGSWYVEYLGDAKTLEKGYFVTAVHPFQIQKMAGDLDGDFQLTSADVELLMQNRVADPLVADANFDSTVDSADAVYLAHVVQYTHDFQMQCAMQTNVPVA
;
A
#
# COMPACT_ATOMS: atom_id res chain seq x y z
N PRO A 1 18.63 -12.96 2.70
CA PRO A 1 17.32 -13.42 3.12
C PRO A 1 17.15 -12.99 4.54
N ASP A 2 16.20 -12.07 4.75
CA ASP A 2 15.86 -11.60 6.08
C ASP A 2 15.13 -12.75 6.79
N THR A 3 15.82 -13.41 7.69
CA THR A 3 15.31 -14.53 8.48
C THR A 3 14.42 -14.08 9.64
N HIS A 4 14.09 -12.78 9.70
CA HIS A 4 13.36 -12.15 10.79
C HIS A 4 11.93 -11.72 10.41
N THR A 5 11.40 -12.20 9.30
CA THR A 5 9.96 -12.06 9.08
C THR A 5 9.23 -12.81 10.19
N PRO A 6 8.39 -12.16 11.01
CA PRO A 6 7.60 -12.89 12.01
C PRO A 6 6.87 -14.01 11.30
N ALA A 7 6.76 -15.18 11.97
CA ALA A 7 5.89 -16.22 11.47
C ALA A 7 4.52 -15.58 11.21
N ILE A 8 4.15 -15.48 9.94
CA ILE A 8 2.85 -14.95 9.52
C ILE A 8 1.86 -15.99 10.02
N ASP A 9 1.28 -15.72 11.19
CA ASP A 9 0.15 -16.50 11.69
C ASP A 9 -1.05 -16.32 10.75
N THR A 10 -2.16 -16.93 11.03
CA THR A 10 -3.34 -16.95 10.16
C THR A 10 -3.86 -15.58 9.76
N ASP A 11 -3.50 -14.52 10.48
CA ASP A 11 -3.92 -13.13 10.21
C ASP A 11 -2.79 -12.26 9.63
N GLY A 12 -1.56 -12.78 9.57
CA GLY A 12 -0.37 -12.02 9.23
C GLY A 12 -0.38 -11.43 7.81
N CYS A 13 -0.96 -12.14 6.83
CA CYS A 13 -1.03 -11.64 5.45
C CYS A 13 -1.88 -10.36 5.33
N LEU A 14 -3.02 -10.29 6.03
CA LEU A 14 -3.84 -9.08 6.07
C LEU A 14 -3.12 -7.92 6.78
N ASN A 15 -2.51 -8.20 7.93
CA ASN A 15 -1.72 -7.19 8.65
C ASN A 15 -0.60 -6.64 7.76
N TYR A 16 0.05 -7.51 6.99
CA TYR A 16 1.12 -7.13 6.07
C TYR A 16 0.60 -6.28 4.90
N ALA A 17 -0.52 -6.66 4.29
CA ALA A 17 -1.14 -5.90 3.21
C ALA A 17 -1.54 -4.49 3.68
N LEU A 18 -2.11 -4.36 4.89
CA LEU A 18 -2.48 -3.09 5.49
C LEU A 18 -1.26 -2.24 5.89
N ALA A 19 -0.19 -2.85 6.40
CA ALA A 19 1.06 -2.15 6.68
C ALA A 19 1.72 -1.64 5.38
N LYS A 20 1.71 -2.43 4.30
CA LYS A 20 2.19 -1.98 2.98
C LYS A 20 1.36 -0.82 2.43
N MET A 21 0.04 -0.85 2.63
CA MET A 21 -0.83 0.27 2.29
C MET A 21 -0.43 1.54 3.06
N SER A 22 -0.16 1.44 4.37
CA SER A 22 0.26 2.60 5.14
C SER A 22 1.62 3.15 4.71
N VAL A 23 2.56 2.30 4.31
CA VAL A 23 3.84 2.71 3.71
C VAL A 23 3.61 3.36 2.35
N ARG A 24 2.82 2.74 1.48
CA ARG A 24 2.55 3.21 0.11
C ARG A 24 1.97 4.61 0.07
N TYR A 25 1.09 4.92 1.02
CA TYR A 25 0.38 6.20 1.09
C TYR A 25 0.84 7.08 2.25
N HIS A 26 2.02 6.80 2.80
CA HIS A 26 2.65 7.57 3.85
C HIS A 26 1.66 7.97 4.96
N LEU A 27 0.97 6.97 5.52
CA LEU A 27 0.04 7.16 6.63
C LEU A 27 0.82 7.15 7.94
N PRO A 28 0.49 8.03 8.91
CA PRO A 28 1.28 8.19 10.12
C PRO A 28 1.26 6.97 11.04
N VAL A 29 2.44 6.52 11.46
CA VAL A 29 2.63 5.51 12.51
C VAL A 29 3.62 6.06 13.53
N SER A 30 3.19 6.24 14.78
CA SER A 30 4.03 6.90 15.79
C SER A 30 5.32 6.10 16.06
N GLY A 31 6.45 6.79 16.04
CA GLY A 31 7.78 6.24 16.38
C GLY A 31 8.45 5.42 15.27
N VAL A 32 7.87 5.35 14.10
CA VAL A 32 8.48 4.79 12.89
C VAL A 32 8.16 5.66 11.68
N ASP A 33 8.97 5.55 10.64
CA ASP A 33 8.84 6.29 9.39
C ASP A 33 9.17 5.40 8.18
N LEU A 34 9.13 5.96 6.98
CA LEU A 34 9.42 5.23 5.74
C LEU A 34 10.89 4.80 5.61
N LEU A 35 11.80 5.32 6.43
CA LEU A 35 13.22 4.96 6.47
C LEU A 35 13.50 3.87 7.53
N SER A 36 12.50 3.51 8.33
CA SER A 36 12.59 2.43 9.31
C SER A 36 12.69 1.07 8.62
N ASP A 37 13.38 0.11 9.27
CA ASP A 37 13.39 -1.25 8.74
C ASP A 37 11.98 -1.87 8.75
N SER A 38 11.73 -2.76 7.78
CA SER A 38 10.39 -3.32 7.53
C SER A 38 9.82 -4.11 8.71
N TYR A 39 10.68 -4.74 9.52
CA TYR A 39 10.24 -5.49 10.70
C TYR A 39 9.77 -4.55 11.81
N THR A 40 10.55 -3.51 12.09
CA THR A 40 10.21 -2.49 13.09
C THR A 40 8.95 -1.75 12.69
N TYR A 41 8.83 -1.36 11.41
CA TYR A 41 7.61 -0.72 10.91
C TYR A 41 6.39 -1.62 11.07
N TYR A 42 6.45 -2.85 10.58
CA TYR A 42 5.35 -3.81 10.64
C TYR A 42 4.87 -4.10 12.07
N THR A 43 5.82 -4.34 13.00
CA THR A 43 5.49 -4.61 14.39
C THR A 43 4.86 -3.41 15.09
N THR A 44 5.38 -2.21 14.83
CA THR A 44 4.86 -0.97 15.39
C THR A 44 3.47 -0.67 14.85
N PHE A 45 3.28 -0.74 13.54
CA PHE A 45 1.98 -0.60 12.88
C PHE A 45 0.95 -1.59 13.46
N THR A 46 1.30 -2.87 13.52
CA THR A 46 0.39 -3.91 14.04
C THR A 46 -0.03 -3.64 15.48
N ASN A 47 0.92 -3.27 16.33
CA ASN A 47 0.66 -3.00 17.75
C ASN A 47 -0.15 -1.72 17.98
N GLN A 48 0.04 -0.69 17.16
CA GLN A 48 -0.65 0.60 17.35
C GLN A 48 -2.01 0.64 16.63
N ILE A 49 -2.06 0.16 15.41
CA ILE A 49 -3.22 0.34 14.53
C ILE A 49 -4.16 -0.87 14.57
N LEU A 50 -3.61 -2.08 14.69
CA LEU A 50 -4.39 -3.33 14.60
C LEU A 50 -4.62 -4.03 15.94
N SER A 51 -4.50 -3.31 17.04
CA SER A 51 -4.70 -3.86 18.40
C SER A 51 -6.12 -3.64 18.96
N GLY A 52 -6.97 -2.93 18.25
CA GLY A 52 -8.32 -2.57 18.65
C GLY A 52 -9.36 -3.70 18.47
N SER A 53 -10.63 -3.35 18.67
CA SER A 53 -11.79 -4.22 18.39
C SER A 53 -12.30 -4.00 16.96
N GLY A 54 -13.04 -4.97 16.42
CA GLY A 54 -13.55 -4.92 15.05
C GLY A 54 -12.63 -5.62 14.04
N THR A 55 -12.98 -5.54 12.76
CA THR A 55 -12.13 -6.10 11.71
C THR A 55 -10.86 -5.26 11.55
N LYS A 56 -9.76 -5.86 11.09
CA LYS A 56 -8.49 -5.15 10.87
C LYS A 56 -8.65 -3.98 9.88
N MET A 57 -9.53 -4.13 8.90
CA MET A 57 -9.82 -3.08 7.92
C MET A 57 -10.60 -1.91 8.54
N ASP A 58 -11.53 -2.19 9.48
CA ASP A 58 -12.23 -1.14 10.21
C ASP A 58 -11.28 -0.39 11.14
N GLN A 59 -10.37 -1.11 11.82
CA GLN A 59 -9.36 -0.48 12.68
C GLN A 59 -8.47 0.50 11.91
N VAL A 60 -8.06 0.14 10.70
CA VAL A 60 -7.30 1.03 9.82
C VAL A 60 -8.15 2.24 9.39
N ALA A 61 -9.40 2.01 8.99
CA ALA A 61 -10.29 3.10 8.59
C ALA A 61 -10.56 4.08 9.74
N ASP A 62 -10.74 3.58 10.95
CA ASP A 62 -10.94 4.40 12.15
C ASP A 62 -9.66 5.19 12.50
N ALA A 63 -8.50 4.52 12.53
CA ALA A 63 -7.23 5.14 12.87
C ALA A 63 -6.84 6.25 11.88
N TYR A 64 -7.16 6.07 10.61
CA TYR A 64 -6.80 6.99 9.53
C TYR A 64 -7.99 7.74 8.93
N SER A 65 -9.07 7.96 9.70
CA SER A 65 -10.27 8.63 9.22
C SER A 65 -10.07 10.05 8.69
N ALA A 66 -8.95 10.70 9.05
CA ALA A 66 -8.53 12.00 8.48
C ALA A 66 -7.80 11.89 7.13
N TYR A 67 -7.37 10.69 6.74
CA TYR A 67 -6.53 10.41 5.57
C TYR A 67 -7.22 9.56 4.52
N LEU A 68 -8.14 8.67 4.92
CA LEU A 68 -8.80 7.73 4.02
C LEU A 68 -10.22 7.41 4.45
N THR A 69 -10.99 6.88 3.50
CA THR A 69 -12.26 6.19 3.76
C THR A 69 -12.18 4.76 3.26
N ARG A 70 -12.82 3.85 3.99
CA ARG A 70 -13.06 2.49 3.53
C ARG A 70 -14.36 2.42 2.76
N GLU A 71 -14.32 1.83 1.57
CA GLU A 71 -15.50 1.59 0.75
C GLU A 71 -16.11 0.20 1.04
N GLU A 72 -17.30 -0.06 0.52
CA GLU A 72 -17.93 -1.35 0.65
C GLU A 72 -17.13 -2.46 -0.02
N THR A 73 -17.03 -3.60 0.64
CA THR A 73 -16.39 -4.79 0.08
C THR A 73 -17.17 -5.30 -1.13
N VAL A 74 -16.50 -5.48 -2.24
CA VAL A 74 -17.07 -6.06 -3.46
C VAL A 74 -16.79 -7.55 -3.48
N TRP A 75 -17.82 -8.37 -3.26
CA TRP A 75 -17.74 -9.82 -3.34
C TRP A 75 -17.81 -10.27 -4.80
N LEU A 76 -16.87 -11.10 -5.21
CA LEU A 76 -16.76 -11.58 -6.58
C LEU A 76 -17.42 -12.95 -6.76
N SER A 77 -17.95 -13.20 -7.95
CA SER A 77 -18.66 -14.45 -8.26
C SER A 77 -18.32 -14.96 -9.67
N GLY A 78 -18.56 -16.24 -9.91
CA GLY A 78 -18.26 -16.90 -11.18
C GLY A 78 -17.01 -17.79 -11.13
N SER A 79 -16.44 -18.10 -12.28
CA SER A 79 -15.21 -18.88 -12.42
C SER A 79 -13.99 -18.10 -11.91
N THR A 80 -12.86 -18.77 -11.79
CA THR A 80 -11.60 -18.13 -11.39
C THR A 80 -11.21 -16.99 -12.34
N GLU A 81 -11.36 -17.22 -13.63
CA GLU A 81 -11.05 -16.24 -14.69
C GLU A 81 -11.98 -15.04 -14.62
N GLU A 82 -13.29 -15.26 -14.44
CA GLU A 82 -14.27 -14.19 -14.30
C GLU A 82 -14.01 -13.33 -13.05
N ARG A 83 -13.63 -13.94 -11.93
CA ARG A 83 -13.28 -13.22 -10.71
C ARG A 83 -11.99 -12.41 -10.86
N MET A 84 -10.98 -12.95 -11.55
CA MET A 84 -9.77 -12.21 -11.85
C MET A 84 -10.04 -10.99 -12.73
N GLU A 85 -10.89 -11.15 -13.76
CA GLU A 85 -11.29 -10.04 -14.63
C GLU A 85 -12.11 -9.00 -13.88
N GLN A 86 -13.01 -9.39 -12.98
CA GLN A 86 -13.76 -8.47 -12.12
C GLN A 86 -12.81 -7.69 -11.20
N ALA A 87 -11.86 -8.37 -10.53
CA ALA A 87 -10.88 -7.72 -9.65
C ALA A 87 -10.01 -6.73 -10.44
N TYR A 88 -9.52 -7.13 -11.60
CA TYR A 88 -8.77 -6.25 -12.50
C TYR A 88 -9.61 -5.01 -12.88
N THR A 89 -10.85 -5.21 -13.31
CA THR A 89 -11.73 -4.12 -13.74
C THR A 89 -11.96 -3.11 -12.62
N ILE A 90 -12.30 -3.58 -11.41
CA ILE A 90 -12.51 -2.72 -10.23
C ILE A 90 -11.25 -1.89 -9.93
N CYS A 91 -10.07 -2.52 -9.95
CA CYS A 91 -8.83 -1.82 -9.66
C CYS A 91 -8.40 -0.89 -10.80
N ALA A 92 -8.63 -1.29 -12.08
CA ALA A 92 -8.24 -0.51 -13.25
C ALA A 92 -9.16 0.69 -13.51
N GLU A 93 -10.48 0.53 -13.36
CA GLU A 93 -11.42 1.65 -13.54
C GLU A 93 -11.18 2.77 -12.52
N ASN A 94 -10.73 2.40 -11.35
CA ASN A 94 -10.43 3.35 -10.28
C ASN A 94 -8.96 3.77 -10.25
N SER A 95 -8.08 3.18 -11.06
CA SER A 95 -6.68 3.58 -11.15
C SER A 95 -6.48 5.00 -11.75
N SER A 96 -7.49 5.52 -12.47
CA SER A 96 -7.54 6.93 -12.88
C SER A 96 -7.95 7.86 -11.73
N ASN A 97 -8.46 7.32 -10.62
CA ASN A 97 -8.73 8.03 -9.40
C ASN A 97 -7.49 7.93 -8.50
N ALA A 98 -6.64 8.94 -8.54
CA ALA A 98 -5.49 9.04 -7.66
C ALA A 98 -5.94 8.80 -6.20
N GLY A 99 -5.17 8.04 -5.44
CA GLY A 99 -5.53 7.63 -4.09
C GLY A 99 -6.47 6.42 -3.97
N TRP A 100 -6.90 5.81 -5.07
CA TRP A 100 -7.65 4.55 -4.99
C TRP A 100 -6.73 3.38 -4.69
N CYS A 101 -7.07 2.62 -3.66
CA CYS A 101 -6.27 1.49 -3.15
C CYS A 101 -7.16 0.29 -2.88
N CYS A 102 -6.73 -0.91 -3.24
CA CYS A 102 -7.48 -2.14 -3.02
C CYS A 102 -6.65 -3.19 -2.28
N ILE A 103 -7.25 -3.83 -1.28
CA ILE A 103 -6.79 -5.10 -0.74
C ILE A 103 -7.59 -6.21 -1.40
N LEU A 104 -6.92 -7.19 -1.99
CA LEU A 104 -7.56 -8.38 -2.53
C LEU A 104 -7.61 -9.47 -1.47
N GLN A 105 -8.79 -10.05 -1.27
CA GLN A 105 -8.95 -11.30 -0.56
C GLN A 105 -8.92 -12.45 -1.57
N MET A 106 -8.02 -13.38 -1.34
CA MET A 106 -7.90 -14.60 -2.13
C MET A 106 -8.14 -15.81 -1.25
N THR A 107 -8.66 -16.88 -1.82
CA THR A 107 -8.89 -18.13 -1.09
C THR A 107 -8.22 -19.26 -1.84
N THR A 108 -7.52 -20.14 -1.13
CA THR A 108 -6.95 -21.36 -1.70
C THR A 108 -8.03 -22.42 -1.91
N ALA A 109 -7.72 -23.43 -2.71
CA ALA A 109 -8.59 -24.61 -2.86
C ALA A 109 -8.86 -25.36 -1.55
N SER A 110 -7.96 -25.21 -0.54
CA SER A 110 -8.13 -25.75 0.81
C SER A 110 -8.99 -24.88 1.73
N GLY A 111 -9.43 -23.70 1.29
CA GLY A 111 -10.25 -22.77 2.06
C GLY A 111 -9.48 -21.81 2.96
N SER A 112 -8.15 -21.73 2.81
CA SER A 112 -7.35 -20.75 3.55
C SER A 112 -7.38 -19.41 2.86
N ASP A 113 -7.68 -18.35 3.60
CA ASP A 113 -7.66 -16.99 3.08
C ASP A 113 -6.23 -16.42 2.99
N HIS A 114 -6.03 -15.58 2.00
CA HIS A 114 -4.80 -14.81 1.79
C HIS A 114 -5.15 -13.40 1.33
N TYR A 115 -4.41 -12.41 1.81
CA TYR A 115 -4.65 -11.00 1.51
C TYR A 115 -3.40 -10.39 0.89
N VAL A 116 -3.59 -9.61 -0.18
CA VAL A 116 -2.52 -8.90 -0.86
C VAL A 116 -2.95 -7.47 -1.20
N LEU A 117 -1.98 -6.56 -1.24
CA LEU A 117 -2.22 -5.21 -1.74
C LEU A 117 -2.15 -5.22 -3.26
N ALA A 118 -3.17 -4.69 -3.93
CA ALA A 118 -3.10 -4.36 -5.35
C ALA A 118 -2.27 -3.07 -5.51
N ASP A 119 -1.12 -3.16 -6.16
CA ASP A 119 -0.18 -2.04 -6.31
C ASP A 119 -0.62 -1.10 -7.43
N TYR A 120 -0.70 -1.62 -8.65
CA TYR A 120 -1.22 -0.85 -9.78
C TYR A 120 -1.77 -1.77 -10.90
N ALA A 121 -2.62 -1.19 -11.76
CA ALA A 121 -3.16 -1.86 -12.93
C ALA A 121 -2.49 -1.35 -14.22
N ASP A 122 -1.77 -2.24 -14.90
CA ASP A 122 -1.26 -1.97 -16.25
C ASP A 122 -2.39 -2.20 -17.26
N THR A 123 -2.96 -1.12 -17.77
CA THR A 123 -4.06 -1.17 -18.73
C THR A 123 -3.61 -1.61 -20.12
N THR A 124 -2.33 -1.47 -20.46
CA THR A 124 -1.76 -1.89 -21.75
C THR A 124 -1.63 -3.41 -21.82
N GLN A 125 -1.12 -4.02 -20.75
CA GLN A 125 -0.92 -5.46 -20.66
C GLN A 125 -2.11 -6.18 -20.01
N LYS A 126 -3.09 -5.46 -19.48
CA LYS A 126 -4.21 -5.97 -18.67
C LYS A 126 -3.71 -6.81 -17.48
N ARG A 127 -2.78 -6.24 -16.71
CA ARG A 127 -2.20 -6.88 -15.53
C ARG A 127 -2.47 -6.07 -14.28
N LEU A 128 -2.87 -6.74 -13.22
CA LEU A 128 -2.96 -6.17 -11.88
C LEU A 128 -1.75 -6.65 -11.07
N TYR A 129 -0.84 -5.74 -10.77
CA TYR A 129 0.35 -6.03 -10.00
C TYR A 129 0.04 -6.05 -8.50
N LEU A 130 0.70 -6.96 -7.78
CA LEU A 130 0.41 -7.32 -6.39
C LEU A 130 1.64 -7.16 -5.53
N LEU A 131 1.45 -6.61 -4.34
CA LEU A 131 2.44 -6.63 -3.26
C LEU A 131 2.05 -7.72 -2.26
N ASP A 132 2.56 -8.93 -2.49
CA ASP A 132 2.33 -10.09 -1.63
C ASP A 132 3.35 -10.12 -0.48
N SER A 133 2.91 -10.54 0.72
CA SER A 133 3.77 -10.75 1.88
C SER A 133 4.67 -11.98 1.74
N GLY A 134 4.25 -12.96 0.96
CA GLY A 134 4.95 -14.23 0.77
C GLY A 134 5.88 -14.26 -0.45
N SER A 135 6.01 -13.15 -1.19
CA SER A 135 6.81 -13.10 -2.41
C SER A 135 7.88 -12.01 -2.35
N TRP A 136 9.06 -12.37 -2.83
CA TRP A 136 10.19 -11.45 -3.05
C TRP A 136 10.16 -10.80 -4.44
N TYR A 137 9.16 -11.16 -5.27
CA TYR A 137 9.03 -10.72 -6.64
C TYR A 137 7.76 -9.92 -6.80
N VAL A 138 7.79 -8.96 -7.71
CA VAL A 138 6.56 -8.34 -8.20
C VAL A 138 5.76 -9.42 -8.94
N GLU A 139 4.61 -9.77 -8.40
CA GLU A 139 3.68 -10.72 -9.00
C GLU A 139 2.51 -9.94 -9.61
N TYR A 140 1.84 -10.52 -10.58
CA TYR A 140 0.57 -10.00 -11.07
C TYR A 140 -0.52 -11.06 -10.97
N LEU A 141 -1.74 -10.62 -10.81
CA LEU A 141 -2.90 -11.49 -10.70
C LEU A 141 -3.01 -12.38 -11.96
N GLY A 142 -3.06 -13.69 -11.74
CA GLY A 142 -3.13 -14.67 -12.82
C GLY A 142 -1.78 -15.09 -13.41
N ASP A 143 -0.64 -14.66 -12.84
CA ASP A 143 0.64 -15.23 -13.25
C ASP A 143 0.78 -16.70 -12.80
N ALA A 144 1.80 -17.40 -13.36
CA ALA A 144 1.99 -18.81 -13.08
C ALA A 144 2.16 -19.11 -11.58
N LYS A 145 2.79 -18.22 -10.83
CA LYS A 145 3.04 -18.41 -9.38
C LYS A 145 1.78 -18.28 -8.55
N THR A 146 0.93 -17.27 -8.84
CA THR A 146 -0.37 -17.14 -8.20
C THR A 146 -1.28 -18.33 -8.50
N LEU A 147 -1.25 -18.83 -9.73
CA LEU A 147 -2.03 -20.01 -10.15
C LEU A 147 -1.48 -21.30 -9.51
N GLU A 148 -0.17 -21.48 -9.41
CA GLU A 148 0.45 -22.63 -8.74
C GLU A 148 0.07 -22.73 -7.27
N LYS A 149 -0.10 -21.60 -6.58
CA LYS A 149 -0.57 -21.55 -5.19
C LYS A 149 -2.05 -21.92 -5.06
N GLY A 150 -2.78 -22.04 -6.17
CA GLY A 150 -4.21 -22.35 -6.21
C GLY A 150 -5.09 -21.22 -5.64
N TYR A 151 -4.59 -20.01 -5.59
CA TYR A 151 -5.36 -18.85 -5.14
C TYR A 151 -6.36 -18.39 -6.20
N PHE A 152 -7.55 -18.04 -5.76
CA PHE A 152 -8.55 -17.33 -6.55
C PHE A 152 -9.13 -16.18 -5.75
N VAL A 153 -9.39 -15.06 -6.43
CA VAL A 153 -9.91 -13.85 -5.76
C VAL A 153 -11.36 -14.06 -5.37
N THR A 154 -11.69 -13.73 -4.12
CA THR A 154 -13.05 -13.84 -3.58
C THR A 154 -13.67 -12.50 -3.30
N ALA A 155 -12.87 -11.48 -2.96
CA ALA A 155 -13.36 -10.13 -2.72
C ALA A 155 -12.28 -9.08 -3.01
N VAL A 156 -12.76 -7.87 -3.28
CA VAL A 156 -11.95 -6.64 -3.33
C VAL A 156 -12.42 -5.74 -2.19
N HIS A 157 -11.46 -5.24 -1.40
CA HIS A 157 -11.71 -4.31 -0.30
C HIS A 157 -11.09 -2.96 -0.66
N PRO A 158 -11.88 -2.02 -1.18
CA PRO A 158 -11.37 -0.73 -1.63
C PRO A 158 -11.21 0.26 -0.47
N PHE A 159 -10.23 1.14 -0.64
CA PHE A 159 -10.02 2.34 0.17
C PHE A 159 -9.84 3.53 -0.75
N GLN A 160 -10.44 4.66 -0.39
CA GLN A 160 -10.15 5.94 -1.02
C GLN A 160 -9.21 6.73 -0.12
N ILE A 161 -7.98 6.88 -0.54
CA ILE A 161 -7.00 7.76 0.11
C ILE A 161 -7.36 9.19 -0.25
N GLN A 162 -7.53 10.04 0.74
CA GLN A 162 -7.91 11.45 0.60
C GLN A 162 -6.73 12.38 0.81
N LYS A 163 -5.75 11.92 1.62
CA LYS A 163 -4.53 12.68 1.94
C LYS A 163 -3.37 11.71 2.11
N MET A 164 -2.22 12.15 1.68
CA MET A 164 -0.95 11.49 1.85
C MET A 164 0.03 12.48 2.46
N ALA A 165 0.66 12.14 3.58
CA ALA A 165 1.60 13.08 4.20
C ALA A 165 2.83 13.28 3.29
N GLY A 166 3.22 14.51 3.09
CA GLY A 166 4.30 14.89 2.19
C GLY A 166 3.88 15.12 0.73
N ASP A 167 2.67 14.78 0.34
CA ASP A 167 2.12 14.99 -1.01
C ASP A 167 1.44 16.37 -1.07
N LEU A 168 2.21 17.40 -1.40
CA LEU A 168 1.74 18.77 -1.37
C LEU A 168 1.06 19.22 -2.66
N ASP A 169 1.33 18.54 -3.76
CA ASP A 169 0.69 18.85 -5.06
C ASP A 169 -0.57 17.98 -5.33
N GLY A 170 -0.79 16.94 -4.50
CA GLY A 170 -2.00 16.12 -4.51
C GLY A 170 -2.03 15.07 -5.63
N ASP A 171 -0.87 14.65 -6.13
CA ASP A 171 -0.76 13.65 -7.17
C ASP A 171 -0.62 12.21 -6.66
N PHE A 172 -0.57 12.02 -5.33
CA PHE A 172 -0.37 10.76 -4.59
C PHE A 172 0.98 10.09 -4.87
N GLN A 173 1.99 10.90 -5.18
CA GLN A 173 3.37 10.48 -5.27
C GLN A 173 4.23 11.41 -4.41
N LEU A 174 5.29 10.88 -3.78
CA LEU A 174 6.27 11.70 -3.09
C LEU A 174 7.42 11.99 -4.05
N THR A 175 7.54 13.25 -4.45
CA THR A 175 8.50 13.69 -5.47
C THR A 175 9.31 14.90 -5.01
N SER A 176 10.29 15.32 -5.82
CA SER A 176 11.02 16.57 -5.57
C SER A 176 10.14 17.82 -5.67
N ALA A 177 9.00 17.74 -6.38
CA ALA A 177 8.06 18.85 -6.45
C ALA A 177 7.45 19.17 -5.09
N ASP A 178 7.11 18.14 -4.31
CA ASP A 178 6.59 18.28 -2.95
C ASP A 178 7.62 18.91 -2.02
N VAL A 179 8.88 18.46 -2.11
CA VAL A 179 9.98 19.06 -1.35
C VAL A 179 10.11 20.56 -1.67
N GLU A 180 10.03 20.94 -2.94
CA GLU A 180 10.09 22.34 -3.35
C GLU A 180 8.92 23.16 -2.82
N LEU A 181 7.70 22.61 -2.85
CA LEU A 181 6.51 23.27 -2.31
C LEU A 181 6.64 23.47 -0.79
N LEU A 182 7.13 22.47 -0.08
CA LEU A 182 7.36 22.55 1.36
C LEU A 182 8.43 23.62 1.70
N MET A 183 9.55 23.65 0.97
CA MET A 183 10.59 24.67 1.13
C MET A 183 10.09 26.09 0.83
N GLN A 184 9.10 26.24 -0.05
CA GLN A 184 8.45 27.52 -0.35
C GLN A 184 7.40 27.93 0.71
N ASN A 185 7.23 27.12 1.75
CA ASN A 185 6.20 27.29 2.79
C ASN A 185 4.78 27.40 2.20
N ARG A 186 4.51 26.65 1.13
CA ARG A 186 3.19 26.56 0.49
C ARG A 186 2.36 25.45 1.13
N VAL A 187 1.98 25.70 2.38
CA VAL A 187 1.26 24.71 3.19
C VAL A 187 -0.22 25.07 3.22
N ALA A 188 -1.05 24.24 2.61
CA ALA A 188 -2.50 24.37 2.68
C ALA A 188 -3.12 23.49 3.78
N ASP A 189 -2.53 22.33 4.06
CA ASP A 189 -3.02 21.36 5.05
C ASP A 189 -1.86 20.87 5.94
N PRO A 190 -1.91 21.16 7.25
CA PRO A 190 -0.89 20.69 8.19
C PRO A 190 -0.74 19.16 8.25
N LEU A 191 -1.80 18.40 8.02
CA LEU A 191 -1.74 16.93 8.00
C LEU A 191 -0.95 16.38 6.81
N VAL A 192 -0.88 17.16 5.73
CA VAL A 192 -0.08 16.82 4.55
C VAL A 192 1.35 17.32 4.72
N ALA A 193 1.53 18.50 5.30
CA ALA A 193 2.83 19.15 5.39
C ALA A 193 3.73 18.62 6.50
N ASP A 194 3.16 18.07 7.58
CA ASP A 194 3.89 17.37 8.66
C ASP A 194 4.32 15.99 8.14
N ALA A 195 5.36 15.97 7.31
CA ALA A 195 5.81 14.78 6.63
C ALA A 195 6.57 13.80 7.52
N ASN A 196 7.18 14.30 8.62
CA ASN A 196 7.94 13.49 9.58
C ASN A 196 7.11 13.08 10.82
N PHE A 197 5.84 13.52 10.91
CA PHE A 197 4.89 13.20 11.98
C PHE A 197 5.32 13.68 13.39
N ASP A 198 6.07 14.75 13.49
CA ASP A 198 6.46 15.33 14.78
C ASP A 198 5.46 16.38 15.32
N SER A 199 4.37 16.61 14.61
CA SER A 199 3.31 17.58 14.88
C SER A 199 3.73 19.04 14.69
N THR A 200 4.85 19.28 14.01
CA THR A 200 5.37 20.62 13.70
C THR A 200 5.62 20.68 12.19
N VAL A 201 5.14 21.72 11.53
CA VAL A 201 5.44 21.93 10.11
C VAL A 201 6.61 22.91 10.02
N ASP A 202 7.80 22.38 9.70
CA ASP A 202 9.01 23.19 9.58
C ASP A 202 10.02 22.63 8.55
N SER A 203 11.25 23.09 8.60
CA SER A 203 12.29 22.65 7.65
C SER A 203 12.72 21.19 7.84
N ALA A 204 12.42 20.55 8.98
CA ALA A 204 12.74 19.14 9.21
C ALA A 204 11.88 18.24 8.31
N ASP A 205 10.63 18.64 8.01
CA ASP A 205 9.76 17.94 7.08
C ASP A 205 10.33 17.92 5.67
N ALA A 206 10.85 19.06 5.20
CA ALA A 206 11.46 19.14 3.87
C ALA A 206 12.73 18.27 3.78
N VAL A 207 13.55 18.25 4.83
CA VAL A 207 14.74 17.39 4.90
C VAL A 207 14.35 15.91 4.93
N TYR A 208 13.37 15.56 5.75
CA TYR A 208 12.86 14.20 5.82
C TYR A 208 12.29 13.74 4.46
N LEU A 209 11.42 14.55 3.89
CA LEU A 209 10.78 14.24 2.59
C LEU A 209 11.81 14.08 1.47
N ALA A 210 12.85 14.91 1.44
CA ALA A 210 13.94 14.78 0.47
C ALA A 210 14.67 13.43 0.61
N HIS A 211 14.89 12.95 1.84
CA HIS A 211 15.48 11.63 2.08
C HIS A 211 14.54 10.50 1.64
N VAL A 212 13.24 10.60 1.93
CA VAL A 212 12.24 9.61 1.49
C VAL A 212 12.18 9.52 -0.03
N VAL A 213 12.13 10.65 -0.72
CA VAL A 213 12.11 10.72 -2.19
C VAL A 213 13.35 10.07 -2.78
N GLN A 214 14.54 10.38 -2.24
CA GLN A 214 15.79 9.77 -2.69
C GLN A 214 15.83 8.26 -2.43
N TYR A 215 15.42 7.83 -1.25
CA TYR A 215 15.38 6.41 -0.88
C TYR A 215 14.41 5.62 -1.78
N THR A 216 13.22 6.16 -2.03
CA THR A 216 12.22 5.53 -2.89
C THR A 216 12.73 5.40 -4.32
N HIS A 217 13.36 6.44 -4.85
CA HIS A 217 13.99 6.41 -6.17
C HIS A 217 15.09 5.33 -6.26
N ASP A 218 16.00 5.28 -5.30
CA ASP A 218 17.09 4.31 -5.28
C ASP A 218 16.55 2.87 -5.16
N PHE A 219 15.51 2.65 -4.37
CA PHE A 219 14.85 1.36 -4.24
C PHE A 219 14.16 0.94 -5.53
N GLN A 220 13.43 1.84 -6.19
CA GLN A 220 12.79 1.58 -7.49
C GLN A 220 13.83 1.25 -8.56
N MET A 221 14.95 1.97 -8.61
CA MET A 221 16.06 1.67 -9.51
C MET A 221 16.65 0.28 -9.27
N GLN A 222 16.83 -0.12 -8.01
CA GLN A 222 17.32 -1.46 -7.69
C GLN A 222 16.33 -2.54 -8.13
N CYS A 223 15.04 -2.35 -7.89
CA CYS A 223 14.00 -3.27 -8.35
C CYS A 223 13.95 -3.38 -9.88
N ALA A 224 14.01 -2.26 -10.59
CA ALA A 224 14.02 -2.24 -12.06
C ALA A 224 15.25 -2.98 -12.64
N MET A 225 16.43 -2.82 -12.03
CA MET A 225 17.64 -3.53 -12.44
C MET A 225 17.54 -5.04 -12.24
N GLN A 226 16.77 -5.49 -11.22
CA GLN A 226 16.58 -6.93 -10.96
C GLN A 226 15.50 -7.56 -11.84
N THR A 227 14.49 -6.81 -12.23
CA THR A 227 13.29 -7.32 -12.89
C THR A 227 13.16 -6.94 -14.37
N ASN A 228 14.02 -6.07 -14.89
CA ASN A 228 13.91 -5.43 -16.22
C ASN A 228 12.55 -4.72 -16.44
N VAL A 229 11.90 -4.29 -15.38
CA VAL A 229 10.68 -3.48 -15.47
C VAL A 229 11.10 -2.02 -15.58
N PRO A 230 10.57 -1.25 -16.55
CA PRO A 230 10.84 0.18 -16.63
C PRO A 230 10.35 0.89 -15.36
N VAL A 231 11.18 1.76 -14.82
CA VAL A 231 10.76 2.70 -13.76
C VAL A 231 9.89 3.76 -14.43
N ALA A 232 8.69 3.97 -13.89
CA ALA A 232 7.75 4.97 -14.38
C ALA A 232 8.23 6.39 -14.04
#